data_0fb6371a293057861d9b50662d7cf6b4
#
_entry.id   0fb6371a293057861d9b50662d7cf6b4
#
_cell.length_a   1.000
_cell.length_b   1.000
_cell.length_c   1.000
_cell.angle_alpha   90.00
_cell.angle_beta   90.00
_cell.angle_gamma   90.00
#
_symmetry.space_group_name_H-M   'P 1'
#
loop_
_entity.id
_entity.type
_entity.pdbx_description
1 polymer ?
#
loop_
_entity_poly.entity_id
_entity_poly.type
_entity_poly.pdbx_seq_one_letter_code
_entity_poly.pdbx_strand_id
1 'polypeptide(L)'
;MAKIIFYEDRGFQGRSYECSSECSDLHSHFSRCNSIKVDSGDWMVYERPNYSGYQYFLRKGDYPDYHRWMGFNDCVRSCRMIPPHQGSHKMRIYERPEFGGQMMELTDDCPYVYERFHYNDIYSCNVTDGYWIFYEHPHYRGRQFLLRPDHNKATVQSVSNRENSTRLIAGIKCS
;
A
#
# COMPACT_ATOMS: atom_id res chain seq x y z
N MET A 1 13.15 8.34 -14.27
CA MET A 1 12.27 7.27 -14.72
C MET A 1 12.16 6.22 -13.62
N ALA A 2 10.97 5.81 -13.27
CA ALA A 2 10.79 4.82 -12.22
C ALA A 2 11.26 3.44 -12.68
N LYS A 3 11.85 2.68 -11.75
CA LYS A 3 12.41 1.37 -12.09
C LYS A 3 12.42 0.45 -10.86
N ILE A 4 11.88 -0.75 -11.04
CA ILE A 4 11.87 -1.81 -10.05
C ILE A 4 12.35 -3.10 -10.67
N ILE A 5 13.17 -3.88 -9.94
CA ILE A 5 13.72 -5.14 -10.42
C ILE A 5 13.36 -6.25 -9.43
N PHE A 6 12.75 -7.31 -9.96
CA PHE A 6 12.37 -8.50 -9.20
C PHE A 6 13.35 -9.62 -9.43
N TYR A 7 13.72 -10.34 -8.36
CA TYR A 7 14.63 -11.50 -8.42
C TYR A 7 13.97 -12.72 -7.79
N GLU A 8 14.17 -13.88 -8.40
CA GLU A 8 13.59 -15.12 -7.91
C GLU A 8 14.15 -15.54 -6.57
N ASP A 9 15.45 -15.32 -6.34
CA ASP A 9 16.12 -15.77 -5.13
C ASP A 9 16.51 -14.61 -4.23
N ARG A 10 16.85 -14.92 -2.99
CA ARG A 10 17.31 -13.94 -2.01
C ARG A 10 18.62 -13.29 -2.47
N GLY A 11 18.90 -12.10 -1.95
CA GLY A 11 20.16 -11.43 -2.20
C GLY A 11 20.37 -11.06 -3.65
N PHE A 12 19.26 -10.79 -4.38
CA PHE A 12 19.31 -10.32 -5.76
C PHE A 12 19.96 -11.33 -6.70
N GLN A 13 19.61 -12.59 -6.52
CA GLN A 13 20.12 -13.70 -7.29
C GLN A 13 18.98 -14.35 -8.10
N GLY A 14 19.40 -15.20 -9.04
CA GLY A 14 18.46 -15.94 -9.86
C GLY A 14 17.89 -15.12 -11.00
N ARG A 15 16.82 -15.66 -11.57
CA ARG A 15 16.14 -15.01 -12.69
C ARG A 15 15.55 -13.68 -12.27
N SER A 16 15.67 -12.67 -13.11
CA SER A 16 15.20 -11.32 -12.79
C SER A 16 14.32 -10.74 -13.89
N TYR A 17 13.52 -9.75 -13.51
CA TYR A 17 12.71 -9.00 -14.44
C TYR A 17 12.60 -7.54 -13.98
N GLU A 18 12.73 -6.61 -14.93
CA GLU A 18 12.73 -5.19 -14.66
C GLU A 18 11.47 -4.55 -15.22
N CYS A 19 10.83 -3.69 -14.41
CA CYS A 19 9.67 -2.91 -14.83
C CYS A 19 9.96 -1.42 -14.66
N SER A 20 9.44 -0.62 -15.60
CA SER A 20 9.45 0.84 -15.52
C SER A 20 8.05 1.43 -15.54
N SER A 21 7.02 0.59 -15.63
CA SER A 21 5.61 0.98 -15.60
C SER A 21 4.81 -0.13 -14.93
N GLU A 22 3.50 0.06 -14.83
CA GLU A 22 2.64 -0.97 -14.27
C GLU A 22 2.67 -2.26 -15.10
N CYS A 23 2.54 -3.38 -14.43
CA CYS A 23 2.40 -4.68 -15.06
C CYS A 23 1.30 -5.47 -14.35
N SER A 24 0.25 -5.81 -15.09
CA SER A 24 -0.91 -6.50 -14.52
C SER A 24 -0.67 -7.98 -14.28
N ASP A 25 0.35 -8.58 -14.91
CA ASP A 25 0.66 -9.99 -14.72
C ASP A 25 2.15 -10.25 -14.95
N LEU A 26 2.85 -10.57 -13.87
CA LEU A 26 4.28 -10.88 -13.88
C LEU A 26 4.55 -12.38 -13.99
N HIS A 27 3.50 -13.22 -14.06
CA HIS A 27 3.63 -14.67 -13.99
C HIS A 27 4.56 -15.28 -15.05
N SER A 28 4.59 -14.71 -16.24
CA SER A 28 5.44 -15.22 -17.33
C SER A 28 6.92 -14.88 -17.16
N HIS A 29 7.26 -13.95 -16.27
CA HIS A 29 8.62 -13.43 -16.14
C HIS A 29 9.42 -14.11 -15.04
N PHE A 30 8.77 -14.57 -13.99
CA PHE A 30 9.41 -15.32 -12.90
C PHE A 30 8.35 -16.14 -12.15
N SER A 31 8.79 -17.22 -11.50
CA SER A 31 7.87 -18.12 -10.79
C SER A 31 7.70 -17.78 -9.32
N ARG A 32 8.69 -17.11 -8.74
CA ARG A 32 8.71 -16.69 -7.34
C ARG A 32 9.50 -15.38 -7.24
N CYS A 33 9.34 -14.66 -6.14
CA CYS A 33 10.09 -13.43 -5.92
C CYS A 33 10.59 -13.38 -4.48
N ASN A 34 11.88 -13.43 -4.30
CA ASN A 34 12.51 -13.44 -2.98
C ASN A 34 13.39 -12.24 -2.69
N SER A 35 13.62 -11.37 -3.67
CA SER A 35 14.28 -10.09 -3.44
C SER A 35 13.88 -9.08 -4.50
N ILE A 36 13.97 -7.80 -4.13
CA ILE A 36 13.54 -6.69 -4.99
C ILE A 36 14.52 -5.54 -4.80
N LYS A 37 14.86 -4.88 -5.92
CA LYS A 37 15.54 -3.59 -5.91
C LYS A 37 14.62 -2.54 -6.50
N VAL A 38 14.38 -1.47 -5.75
CA VAL A 38 13.69 -0.29 -6.26
C VAL A 38 14.73 0.77 -6.51
N ASP A 39 15.07 0.96 -7.77
CA ASP A 39 16.09 1.93 -8.17
C ASP A 39 15.56 3.35 -8.13
N SER A 40 14.28 3.52 -8.48
CA SER A 40 13.65 4.83 -8.47
C SER A 40 12.14 4.71 -8.41
N GLY A 41 11.50 5.74 -7.83
CA GLY A 41 10.05 5.79 -7.67
C GLY A 41 9.56 5.04 -6.46
N ASP A 42 8.26 5.16 -6.22
CA ASP A 42 7.54 4.40 -5.20
C ASP A 42 6.60 3.44 -5.91
N TRP A 43 6.46 2.25 -5.35
CA TRP A 43 5.72 1.17 -6.00
C TRP A 43 4.79 0.46 -5.03
N MET A 44 3.68 -0.05 -5.58
CA MET A 44 2.90 -1.10 -4.93
C MET A 44 3.12 -2.40 -5.68
N VAL A 45 3.44 -3.46 -4.96
CA VAL A 45 3.48 -4.80 -5.52
C VAL A 45 2.34 -5.63 -4.93
N TYR A 46 1.85 -6.58 -5.69
CA TYR A 46 0.65 -7.34 -5.35
C TYR A 46 0.93 -8.83 -5.46
N GLU A 47 0.34 -9.56 -4.55
CA GLU A 47 0.48 -11.01 -4.49
C GLU A 47 -0.04 -11.72 -5.74
N ARG A 48 -1.13 -11.20 -6.31
CA ARG A 48 -1.83 -11.83 -7.44
C ARG A 48 -1.85 -10.93 -8.66
N PRO A 49 -2.16 -11.50 -9.85
CA PRO A 49 -2.37 -10.68 -11.04
C PRO A 49 -3.50 -9.67 -10.86
N ASN A 50 -3.51 -8.66 -11.70
CA ASN A 50 -4.55 -7.63 -11.75
C ASN A 50 -4.70 -6.87 -10.43
N TYR A 51 -3.56 -6.63 -9.76
CA TYR A 51 -3.50 -5.78 -8.58
C TYR A 51 -4.39 -6.26 -7.44
N SER A 52 -4.36 -7.57 -7.19
CA SER A 52 -5.19 -8.20 -6.17
C SER A 52 -4.34 -8.99 -5.17
N GLY A 53 -5.01 -9.45 -4.10
CA GLY A 53 -4.33 -10.12 -3.01
C GLY A 53 -3.64 -9.14 -2.09
N TYR A 54 -2.64 -9.61 -1.35
CA TYR A 54 -1.86 -8.77 -0.47
C TYR A 54 -1.10 -7.70 -1.25
N GLN A 55 -1.07 -6.49 -0.73
CA GLN A 55 -0.39 -5.35 -1.32
C GLN A 55 0.79 -4.95 -0.44
N TYR A 56 1.87 -4.50 -1.06
CA TYR A 56 3.06 -4.06 -0.33
C TYR A 56 3.61 -2.77 -0.92
N PHE A 57 3.76 -1.76 -0.09
CA PHE A 57 4.34 -0.48 -0.47
C PHE A 57 5.85 -0.56 -0.40
N LEU A 58 6.52 -0.18 -1.49
CA LEU A 58 7.98 -0.18 -1.61
C LEU A 58 8.49 1.18 -2.02
N ARG A 59 9.38 1.76 -1.23
CA ARG A 59 10.15 2.94 -1.57
C ARG A 59 11.47 2.54 -2.19
N LYS A 60 12.18 3.52 -2.75
CA LYS A 60 13.53 3.31 -3.25
C LYS A 60 14.38 2.61 -2.18
N GLY A 61 15.08 1.56 -2.58
CA GLY A 61 15.91 0.77 -1.68
C GLY A 61 16.06 -0.67 -2.11
N ASP A 62 16.81 -1.40 -1.31
CA ASP A 62 17.11 -2.80 -1.52
C ASP A 62 16.36 -3.66 -0.51
N TYR A 63 15.70 -4.71 -1.01
CA TYR A 63 14.92 -5.63 -0.20
C TYR A 63 15.47 -7.04 -0.46
N PRO A 64 16.46 -7.49 0.34
CA PRO A 64 17.18 -8.74 0.05
C PRO A 64 16.39 -10.03 0.29
N ASP A 65 15.26 -9.95 0.97
CA ASP A 65 14.31 -11.05 1.12
C ASP A 65 12.90 -10.49 1.33
N TYR A 66 11.86 -11.35 1.24
CA TYR A 66 10.49 -10.86 1.32
C TYR A 66 10.06 -10.36 2.70
N HIS A 67 10.79 -10.69 3.75
CA HIS A 67 10.52 -10.14 5.08
C HIS A 67 10.79 -8.64 5.13
N ARG A 68 11.70 -8.15 4.28
CA ARG A 68 12.04 -6.72 4.20
C ARG A 68 10.92 -5.86 3.66
N TRP A 69 9.99 -6.42 2.90
CA TRP A 69 8.78 -5.69 2.51
C TRP A 69 7.54 -6.16 3.27
N MET A 70 7.75 -6.90 4.37
CA MET A 70 6.70 -7.46 5.21
C MET A 70 5.80 -8.44 4.44
N GLY A 71 6.38 -9.13 3.46
CA GLY A 71 5.66 -10.11 2.67
C GLY A 71 5.31 -11.36 3.48
N PHE A 72 4.18 -11.95 3.15
CA PHE A 72 3.77 -13.21 3.77
C PHE A 72 4.37 -14.41 3.07
N ASN A 73 4.77 -14.23 1.81
CA ASN A 73 5.30 -15.31 0.98
C ASN A 73 6.10 -14.71 -0.19
N ASP A 74 6.56 -15.56 -1.07
CA ASP A 74 7.36 -15.18 -2.24
C ASP A 74 6.53 -14.99 -3.51
N CYS A 75 5.25 -14.69 -3.37
CA CYS A 75 4.36 -14.44 -4.50
C CYS A 75 4.26 -12.95 -4.80
N VAL A 76 4.73 -12.56 -5.98
CA VAL A 76 4.52 -11.23 -6.56
C VAL A 76 4.09 -11.43 -8.00
N ARG A 77 2.88 -10.99 -8.34
CA ARG A 77 2.28 -11.25 -9.66
C ARG A 77 1.85 -10.00 -10.41
N SER A 78 1.84 -8.85 -9.75
CA SER A 78 1.56 -7.58 -10.43
C SER A 78 2.22 -6.45 -9.67
N CYS A 79 2.42 -5.32 -10.34
CA CYS A 79 3.01 -4.13 -9.74
C CYS A 79 2.49 -2.89 -10.43
N ARG A 80 2.50 -1.80 -9.69
CA ARG A 80 2.13 -0.50 -10.24
C ARG A 80 2.97 0.59 -9.60
N MET A 81 3.40 1.53 -10.42
CA MET A 81 4.11 2.71 -9.95
C MET A 81 3.12 3.66 -9.30
N ILE A 82 3.52 4.24 -8.17
CA ILE A 82 2.78 5.34 -7.56
C ILE A 82 3.30 6.63 -8.20
N PRO A 83 2.43 7.42 -8.87
CA PRO A 83 2.88 8.66 -9.49
C PRO A 83 3.50 9.60 -8.46
N PRO A 84 4.58 10.30 -8.81
CA PRO A 84 5.14 11.33 -7.93
C PRO A 84 4.12 12.40 -7.62
N HIS A 85 4.11 12.86 -6.37
CA HIS A 85 3.22 13.91 -5.93
C HIS A 85 4.03 15.12 -5.46
N GLN A 86 3.72 16.28 -6.03
CA GLN A 86 4.30 17.55 -5.62
C GLN A 86 3.27 18.32 -4.80
N GLY A 87 3.73 18.90 -3.69
CA GLY A 87 2.86 19.61 -2.78
C GLY A 87 2.48 18.75 -1.58
N SER A 88 1.54 19.24 -0.81
CA SER A 88 1.12 18.59 0.42
C SER A 88 0.16 17.43 0.14
N HIS A 89 0.23 16.42 0.97
CA HIS A 89 -0.75 15.34 1.00
C HIS A 89 -1.94 15.75 1.85
N LYS A 90 -3.12 15.23 1.55
CA LYS A 90 -4.32 15.52 2.32
C LYS A 90 -5.36 14.43 2.17
N MET A 91 -5.88 13.95 3.30
CA MET A 91 -7.03 13.07 3.34
C MET A 91 -7.81 13.25 4.61
N ARG A 92 -9.05 12.76 4.63
CA ARG A 92 -9.91 12.79 5.80
C ARG A 92 -10.43 11.41 6.11
N ILE A 93 -10.54 11.09 7.39
CA ILE A 93 -11.16 9.87 7.90
C ILE A 93 -12.37 10.24 8.74
N TYR A 94 -13.37 9.37 8.74
CA TYR A 94 -14.63 9.60 9.44
C TYR A 94 -15.02 8.39 10.29
N GLU A 95 -15.63 8.64 11.44
CA GLU A 95 -16.04 7.56 12.33
C GLU A 95 -17.27 6.79 11.84
N ARG A 96 -18.07 7.38 10.94
CA ARG A 96 -19.31 6.76 10.40
C ARG A 96 -19.28 6.67 8.88
N PRO A 97 -20.17 5.82 8.32
CA PRO A 97 -20.36 5.79 6.87
C PRO A 97 -20.81 7.14 6.31
N GLU A 98 -20.66 7.30 5.01
CA GLU A 98 -21.12 8.48 4.28
C GLU A 98 -20.56 9.79 4.82
N PHE A 99 -19.29 9.76 5.25
CA PHE A 99 -18.57 10.95 5.77
C PHE A 99 -19.29 11.57 6.97
N GLY A 100 -19.85 10.72 7.83
CA GLY A 100 -20.57 11.14 9.02
C GLY A 100 -19.74 11.01 10.28
N GLY A 101 -20.27 11.62 11.35
CA GLY A 101 -19.63 11.57 12.66
C GLY A 101 -18.41 12.45 12.77
N GLN A 102 -17.53 12.07 13.70
CA GLN A 102 -16.28 12.82 13.90
C GLN A 102 -15.33 12.60 12.73
N MET A 103 -14.56 13.61 12.45
CA MET A 103 -13.64 13.62 11.31
C MET A 103 -12.26 14.05 11.75
N MET A 104 -11.23 13.45 11.16
CA MET A 104 -9.86 13.90 11.30
C MET A 104 -9.23 14.09 9.92
N GLU A 105 -8.58 15.24 9.75
CA GLU A 105 -7.82 15.51 8.54
C GLU A 105 -6.35 15.14 8.78
N LEU A 106 -5.75 14.45 7.80
CA LEU A 106 -4.34 14.09 7.83
C LEU A 106 -3.61 14.78 6.69
N THR A 107 -2.42 15.29 7.01
CA THR A 107 -1.52 15.93 6.03
C THR A 107 -0.16 15.26 5.99
N ASP A 108 0.12 14.32 6.88
CA ASP A 108 1.34 13.52 6.92
C ASP A 108 1.10 12.16 7.58
N ASP A 109 2.17 11.41 7.78
CA ASP A 109 2.11 10.08 8.36
C ASP A 109 1.48 10.06 9.75
N CYS A 110 0.68 9.03 10.00
CA CYS A 110 0.05 8.80 11.30
C CYS A 110 0.32 7.35 11.73
N PRO A 111 1.36 7.10 12.53
CA PRO A 111 1.73 5.72 12.89
C PRO A 111 0.72 5.03 13.79
N TYR A 112 -0.05 5.77 14.56
CA TYR A 112 -1.08 5.19 15.41
C TYR A 112 -2.33 6.07 15.41
N VAL A 113 -3.31 5.68 14.63
CA VAL A 113 -4.52 6.47 14.39
C VAL A 113 -5.31 6.68 15.67
N TYR A 114 -5.43 5.67 16.53
CA TYR A 114 -6.22 5.78 17.76
C TYR A 114 -5.70 6.87 18.72
N GLU A 115 -4.40 7.08 18.78
CA GLU A 115 -3.83 8.14 19.61
C GLU A 115 -4.33 9.53 19.24
N ARG A 116 -4.59 9.74 17.96
CA ARG A 116 -5.00 11.06 17.44
C ARG A 116 -6.50 11.17 17.24
N PHE A 117 -7.14 10.11 16.75
CA PHE A 117 -8.55 10.10 16.39
C PHE A 117 -9.46 9.65 17.53
N HIS A 118 -8.97 8.78 18.42
CA HIS A 118 -9.67 8.26 19.59
C HIS A 118 -10.92 7.42 19.28
N TYR A 119 -11.08 6.95 18.06
CA TYR A 119 -12.15 6.04 17.64
C TYR A 119 -11.54 4.77 17.09
N ASN A 120 -12.14 3.63 17.45
CA ASN A 120 -11.65 2.33 17.00
C ASN A 120 -11.97 2.04 15.55
N ASP A 121 -13.05 2.64 15.04
CA ASP A 121 -13.56 2.34 13.71
C ASP A 121 -13.45 3.54 12.79
N ILE A 122 -13.01 3.27 11.57
CA ILE A 122 -13.03 4.21 10.46
C ILE A 122 -13.97 3.62 9.41
N TYR A 123 -15.09 4.28 9.17
CA TYR A 123 -16.10 3.76 8.25
C TYR A 123 -16.08 4.42 6.89
N SER A 124 -15.52 5.60 6.76
CA SER A 124 -15.40 6.26 5.46
C SER A 124 -14.17 7.15 5.43
N CYS A 125 -13.71 7.44 4.22
CA CYS A 125 -12.55 8.31 4.00
C CYS A 125 -12.67 9.07 2.68
N ASN A 126 -11.95 10.16 2.59
CA ASN A 126 -11.89 11.01 1.42
C ASN A 126 -10.44 11.41 1.18
N VAL A 127 -9.86 11.03 0.04
CA VAL A 127 -8.50 11.36 -0.34
C VAL A 127 -8.54 12.50 -1.35
N THR A 128 -7.98 13.65 -1.00
CA THR A 128 -7.97 14.82 -1.87
C THR A 128 -6.63 15.03 -2.57
N ASP A 129 -5.53 14.83 -1.87
CA ASP A 129 -4.20 15.11 -2.40
C ASP A 129 -3.22 13.99 -2.07
N GLY A 130 -2.55 13.47 -3.10
CA GLY A 130 -1.52 12.45 -2.98
C GLY A 130 -2.09 11.05 -2.79
N TYR A 131 -1.21 10.08 -2.80
CA TYR A 131 -1.54 8.68 -2.55
C TYR A 131 -1.28 8.36 -1.10
N TRP A 132 -2.13 7.50 -0.53
CA TRP A 132 -2.05 7.12 0.88
C TRP A 132 -2.10 5.60 1.02
N ILE A 133 -1.53 5.09 2.10
CA ILE A 133 -1.56 3.66 2.41
C ILE A 133 -2.16 3.48 3.81
N PHE A 134 -3.22 2.68 3.91
CA PHE A 134 -3.78 2.23 5.17
C PHE A 134 -3.07 0.97 5.62
N TYR A 135 -2.79 0.87 6.92
CA TYR A 135 -2.20 -0.29 7.56
C TYR A 135 -3.12 -0.86 8.62
N GLU A 136 -3.20 -2.16 8.66
CA GLU A 136 -4.05 -2.90 9.60
C GLU A 136 -3.65 -2.65 11.06
N HIS A 137 -2.35 -2.52 11.33
CA HIS A 137 -1.80 -2.38 12.67
C HIS A 137 -1.00 -1.09 12.83
N PRO A 138 -0.78 -0.64 14.09
CA PRO A 138 0.06 0.54 14.34
C PRO A 138 1.47 0.35 13.80
N HIS A 139 2.14 1.47 13.58
CA HIS A 139 3.53 1.52 13.12
C HIS A 139 3.74 0.84 11.77
N TYR A 140 2.72 0.98 10.89
CA TYR A 140 2.79 0.52 9.49
C TYR A 140 3.03 -0.98 9.39
N ARG A 141 2.20 -1.75 10.07
CA ARG A 141 2.26 -3.21 10.10
C ARG A 141 0.95 -3.82 9.64
N GLY A 142 1.02 -5.09 9.24
CA GLY A 142 -0.14 -5.85 8.80
C GLY A 142 -0.53 -5.55 7.37
N ARG A 143 -1.78 -5.80 7.04
CA ARG A 143 -2.29 -5.58 5.69
C ARG A 143 -2.22 -4.13 5.30
N GLN A 144 -1.93 -3.91 4.01
CA GLN A 144 -1.80 -2.60 3.41
C GLN A 144 -2.85 -2.40 2.33
N PHE A 145 -3.34 -1.16 2.19
CA PHE A 145 -4.34 -0.80 1.19
C PHE A 145 -3.99 0.55 0.58
N LEU A 146 -3.78 0.57 -0.73
CA LEU A 146 -3.47 1.81 -1.46
C LEU A 146 -4.74 2.62 -1.70
N LEU A 147 -4.67 3.91 -1.40
CA LEU A 147 -5.73 4.88 -1.67
C LEU A 147 -5.21 5.95 -2.61
N ARG A 148 -5.95 6.21 -3.68
CA ARG A 148 -5.60 7.19 -4.71
C ARG A 148 -6.29 8.52 -4.47
N PRO A 149 -5.76 9.64 -5.02
CA PRO A 149 -6.50 10.90 -5.04
C PRO A 149 -7.88 10.71 -5.71
N ASP A 150 -8.83 11.51 -5.30
CA ASP A 150 -10.23 11.42 -5.74
C ASP A 150 -10.91 10.11 -5.32
N HIS A 151 -10.26 9.38 -4.45
CA HIS A 151 -10.77 8.12 -3.95
C HIS A 151 -11.70 8.41 -2.77
N ASN A 152 -12.98 8.59 -3.07
CA ASN A 152 -14.00 8.84 -2.08
C ASN A 152 -14.66 7.52 -1.72
N LYS A 153 -14.35 7.00 -0.54
CA LYS A 153 -14.93 5.75 -0.05
C LYS A 153 -16.00 6.06 0.98
N ALA A 154 -17.21 5.70 0.66
CA ALA A 154 -18.33 5.78 1.60
C ALA A 154 -18.18 4.77 2.74
N THR A 155 -17.34 3.75 2.56
CA THR A 155 -17.03 2.78 3.60
C THR A 155 -15.62 2.25 3.43
N VAL A 156 -14.87 2.19 4.52
CA VAL A 156 -13.52 1.63 4.54
C VAL A 156 -13.54 0.11 4.31
N GLN A 157 -14.63 -0.55 4.67
CA GLN A 157 -14.79 -1.97 4.44
C GLN A 157 -14.62 -2.34 2.96
N SER A 158 -15.07 -1.47 2.05
CA SER A 158 -14.86 -1.68 0.62
C SER A 158 -13.41 -1.52 0.19
N VAL A 159 -12.61 -0.79 0.97
CA VAL A 159 -11.17 -0.65 0.71
C VAL A 159 -10.42 -1.92 1.09
N SER A 160 -10.71 -2.43 2.27
CA SER A 160 -10.02 -3.61 2.80
C SER A 160 -10.47 -4.92 2.17
N ASN A 161 -11.63 -4.93 1.52
CA ASN A 161 -12.22 -6.13 0.92
C ASN A 161 -12.35 -7.27 1.94
N ARG A 162 -12.75 -6.95 3.17
CA ARG A 162 -12.89 -7.90 4.27
C ARG A 162 -14.14 -7.64 5.06
N GLU A 163 -14.73 -8.71 5.56
CA GLU A 163 -15.99 -8.64 6.28
C GLU A 163 -15.88 -7.95 7.63
N ASN A 164 -14.85 -7.91 8.34
CA ASN A 164 -14.77 -7.33 9.67
C ASN A 164 -13.54 -6.43 9.84
N SER A 165 -13.23 -5.64 8.81
CA SER A 165 -11.97 -4.94 8.78
C SER A 165 -12.02 -3.47 9.16
N THR A 166 -13.21 -2.90 9.42
CA THR A 166 -13.34 -1.47 9.67
C THR A 166 -12.53 -0.97 10.84
N ARG A 167 -12.37 -1.78 11.88
CA ARG A 167 -11.57 -1.42 13.05
C ARG A 167 -10.09 -1.76 12.92
N LEU A 168 -9.65 -2.24 11.76
CA LEU A 168 -8.28 -2.68 11.57
C LEU A 168 -7.39 -1.64 10.91
N ILE A 169 -7.87 -0.42 10.74
CA ILE A 169 -7.05 0.64 10.19
C ILE A 169 -6.41 1.39 11.35
N ALA A 170 -5.18 1.08 11.65
CA ALA A 170 -4.48 1.64 12.80
C ALA A 170 -3.28 2.49 12.44
N GLY A 171 -2.78 2.41 11.22
CA GLY A 171 -1.70 3.26 10.73
C GLY A 171 -2.03 3.81 9.35
N ILE A 172 -1.63 5.04 9.08
CA ILE A 172 -1.88 5.70 7.79
C ILE A 172 -0.61 6.42 7.37
N LYS A 173 -0.16 6.17 6.13
CA LYS A 173 1.08 6.71 5.61
C LYS A 173 0.83 7.40 4.28
N CYS A 174 1.46 8.55 4.05
CA CYS A 174 1.49 9.16 2.73
C CYS A 174 2.69 8.65 1.93
N SER A 175 2.44 8.49 0.66
CA SER A 175 3.46 7.98 -0.27
C SER A 175 4.57 8.99 -0.55
#